data_d384249b508a4095beb50165f1c8abe9
#
_entry.id   d384249b508a4095beb50165f1c8abe9
#
_cell.length_a   1.000
_cell.length_b   1.000
_cell.length_c   1.000
_cell.angle_alpha   90.00
_cell.angle_beta   90.00
_cell.angle_gamma   90.00
#
_symmetry.space_group_name_H-M   'P 1'
#
loop_
_entity.id
_entity.type
_entity.pdbx_description
1 polymer ?
#
loop_
_entity_poly.entity_id
_entity_poly.type
_entity_poly.pdbx_seq_one_letter_code
_entity_poly.pdbx_strand_id
1 'polypeptide(L)'
;MGAFDILRIASSSLGMHQTWLDSLANNIANVNTVVRTSETAFQTQTPIVRSIPGGGVRVEGMALGDPEGRMISDPDNPLADADGYVRAPEDDLGTQMTQLIMAQRGFQASVQVTKDAQDNYRSALEIGRR
;
A
#
# COMPACT_ATOMS: atom_id res chain seq x y z
N MET A 1 13.92 -25.76 -4.27
CA MET A 1 12.75 -25.01 -3.75
C MET A 1 11.55 -25.96 -3.69
N GLY A 2 11.02 -26.20 -2.52
CA GLY A 2 9.86 -27.10 -2.33
C GLY A 2 8.53 -26.37 -2.54
N ALA A 3 7.42 -27.15 -2.64
CA ALA A 3 6.07 -26.61 -2.79
C ALA A 3 5.67 -25.68 -1.62
N PHE A 4 6.11 -25.98 -0.40
CA PHE A 4 5.90 -25.12 0.76
C PHE A 4 6.63 -23.77 0.66
N ASP A 5 7.82 -23.74 0.01
CA ASP A 5 8.54 -22.49 -0.21
C ASP A 5 7.78 -21.57 -1.16
N ILE A 6 7.20 -22.14 -2.22
CA ILE A 6 6.37 -21.39 -3.16
C ILE A 6 5.15 -20.80 -2.47
N LEU A 7 4.46 -21.59 -1.65
CA LEU A 7 3.30 -21.13 -0.87
C LEU A 7 3.68 -20.04 0.13
N ARG A 8 4.82 -20.19 0.81
CA ARG A 8 5.33 -19.19 1.76
C ARG A 8 5.66 -17.87 1.05
N ILE A 9 6.34 -17.94 -0.09
CA ILE A 9 6.69 -16.77 -0.91
C ILE A 9 5.41 -16.07 -1.39
N ALA A 10 4.46 -16.82 -1.95
CA ALA A 10 3.20 -16.30 -2.43
C ALA A 10 2.37 -15.66 -1.30
N SER A 11 2.32 -16.29 -0.13
CA SER A 11 1.64 -15.74 1.06
C SER A 11 2.29 -14.44 1.53
N SER A 12 3.61 -14.33 1.51
CA SER A 12 4.30 -13.09 1.89
C SER A 12 3.98 -11.94 0.92
N SER A 13 3.85 -12.24 -0.38
CA SER A 13 3.43 -11.27 -1.39
C SER A 13 1.98 -10.80 -1.17
N LEU A 14 1.07 -11.70 -0.84
CA LEU A 14 -0.30 -11.35 -0.48
C LEU A 14 -0.36 -10.39 0.71
N GLY A 15 0.38 -10.68 1.77
CA GLY A 15 0.45 -9.83 2.96
C GLY A 15 0.99 -8.44 2.66
N MET A 16 2.02 -8.35 1.84
CA MET A 16 2.60 -7.08 1.41
C MET A 16 1.58 -6.25 0.59
N HIS A 17 0.92 -6.87 -0.40
CA HIS A 17 -0.07 -6.17 -1.21
C HIS A 17 -1.29 -5.75 -0.39
N GLN A 18 -1.72 -6.55 0.59
CA GLN A 18 -2.80 -6.17 1.51
C GLN A 18 -2.41 -4.94 2.34
N THR A 19 -1.20 -4.89 2.88
CA THR A 19 -0.70 -3.73 3.61
C THR A 19 -0.63 -2.50 2.72
N TRP A 20 -0.21 -2.66 1.47
CA TRP A 20 -0.17 -1.55 0.51
C TRP A 20 -1.57 -1.03 0.18
N LEU A 21 -2.54 -1.93 -0.07
CA LEU A 21 -3.93 -1.55 -0.29
C LEU A 21 -4.52 -0.79 0.90
N ASP A 22 -4.27 -1.24 2.13
CA ASP A 22 -4.73 -0.57 3.35
C ASP A 22 -4.12 0.84 3.47
N SER A 23 -2.82 0.99 3.18
CA SER A 23 -2.15 2.29 3.18
C SER A 23 -2.75 3.24 2.14
N LEU A 24 -2.99 2.75 0.92
CA LEU A 24 -3.57 3.53 -0.16
C LEU A 24 -5.01 3.94 0.15
N ALA A 25 -5.81 3.06 0.74
CA ALA A 25 -7.16 3.38 1.18
C ALA A 25 -7.15 4.52 2.22
N ASN A 26 -6.23 4.46 3.18
CA ASN A 26 -6.05 5.52 4.18
C ASN A 26 -5.58 6.84 3.53
N ASN A 27 -4.64 6.78 2.60
CA ASN A 27 -4.16 7.95 1.88
C ASN A 27 -5.28 8.60 1.06
N ILE A 28 -6.08 7.82 0.33
CA ILE A 28 -7.21 8.31 -0.46
C ILE A 28 -8.27 8.94 0.43
N ALA A 29 -8.58 8.33 1.57
CA ALA A 29 -9.54 8.88 2.53
C ALA A 29 -9.11 10.26 3.06
N ASN A 30 -7.81 10.53 3.12
CA ASN A 30 -7.25 11.77 3.67
C ASN A 30 -6.67 12.73 2.62
N VAL A 31 -6.76 12.41 1.32
CA VAL A 31 -6.16 13.21 0.25
C VAL A 31 -6.65 14.67 0.20
N ASN A 32 -7.86 14.92 0.66
CA ASN A 32 -8.46 16.24 0.73
C ASN A 32 -8.57 16.80 2.18
N THR A 33 -7.92 16.14 3.13
CA THR A 33 -7.90 16.61 4.52
C THR A 33 -6.99 17.83 4.63
N VAL A 34 -7.58 19.00 4.90
CA VAL A 34 -6.84 20.24 5.10
C VAL A 34 -6.71 20.55 6.58
N VAL A 35 -5.61 21.19 6.93
CA VAL A 35 -5.31 21.66 8.29
C VAL A 35 -4.83 23.11 8.23
N ARG A 36 -4.65 23.74 9.40
CA ARG A 36 -4.08 25.08 9.48
C ARG A 36 -2.62 25.06 9.01
N THR A 37 -2.14 26.18 8.48
CA THR A 37 -0.75 26.30 8.03
C THR A 37 0.28 26.13 9.16
N SER A 38 -0.15 26.28 10.42
CA SER A 38 0.66 26.01 11.62
C SER A 38 0.70 24.54 12.04
N GLU A 39 -0.12 23.68 11.43
CA GLU A 39 -0.23 22.26 11.76
C GLU A 39 0.47 21.40 10.69
N THR A 40 0.82 20.18 11.07
CA THR A 40 1.39 19.20 10.14
C THR A 40 0.31 18.67 9.20
N ALA A 41 0.59 18.65 7.90
CA ALA A 41 -0.28 18.02 6.91
C ALA A 41 -0.41 16.51 7.17
N PHE A 42 -1.51 15.91 6.71
CA PHE A 42 -1.59 14.45 6.65
C PHE A 42 -0.42 13.91 5.82
N GLN A 43 0.32 12.99 6.40
CA GLN A 43 1.45 12.34 5.73
C GLN A 43 0.95 11.03 5.11
N THR A 44 1.08 10.91 3.78
CA THR A 44 0.79 9.66 3.09
C THR A 44 1.70 8.55 3.58
N GLN A 45 1.18 7.33 3.60
CA GLN A 45 1.89 6.15 4.08
C GLN A 45 2.20 5.22 2.91
N THR A 46 3.46 4.78 2.83
CA THR A 46 3.93 3.82 1.82
C THR A 46 4.70 2.70 2.52
N PRO A 47 4.34 1.42 2.30
CA PRO A 47 5.05 0.31 2.93
C PRO A 47 6.51 0.24 2.50
N ILE A 48 7.41 0.06 3.46
CA ILE A 48 8.82 -0.25 3.21
C ILE A 48 8.94 -1.76 3.14
N VAL A 49 9.27 -2.27 1.96
CA VAL A 49 9.32 -3.71 1.68
C VAL A 49 10.76 -4.17 1.53
N ARG A 50 11.10 -5.29 2.16
CA ARG A 50 12.40 -5.95 2.00
C ARG A 50 12.26 -7.42 1.64
N SER A 51 13.24 -7.92 0.90
CA SER A 51 13.38 -9.34 0.63
C SER A 51 13.77 -10.11 1.90
N ILE A 52 13.28 -11.34 1.99
CA ILE A 52 13.64 -12.28 3.06
C ILE A 52 14.68 -13.27 2.51
N PRO A 53 15.79 -13.52 3.22
CA PRO A 53 16.70 -14.59 2.86
C PRO A 53 15.95 -15.93 2.73
N GLY A 54 16.13 -16.62 1.61
CA GLY A 54 15.38 -17.84 1.30
C GLY A 54 14.08 -17.62 0.54
N GLY A 55 13.77 -16.38 0.16
CA GLY A 55 12.64 -15.99 -0.69
C GLY A 55 11.46 -15.41 0.05
N GLY A 56 10.73 -14.57 -0.66
CA GLY A 56 9.59 -13.81 -0.15
C GLY A 56 9.96 -12.39 0.27
N VAL A 57 8.97 -11.68 0.76
CA VAL A 57 9.08 -10.27 1.17
C VAL A 57 8.46 -10.05 2.54
N ARG A 58 8.89 -8.99 3.20
CA ARG A 58 8.25 -8.51 4.44
C ARG A 58 8.11 -6.99 4.42
N VAL A 59 7.11 -6.49 5.10
CA VAL A 59 6.97 -5.07 5.39
C VAL A 59 7.75 -4.77 6.68
N GLU A 60 8.71 -3.86 6.61
CA GLU A 60 9.50 -3.45 7.78
C GLU A 60 8.93 -2.23 8.50
N GLY A 61 8.12 -1.44 7.83
CA GLY A 61 7.53 -0.22 8.36
C GLY A 61 6.83 0.57 7.29
N MET A 62 6.47 1.81 7.61
CA MET A 62 5.85 2.76 6.72
C MET A 62 6.75 3.96 6.51
N ALA A 63 7.02 4.32 5.27
CA ALA A 63 7.56 5.63 4.93
C ALA A 63 6.41 6.65 4.99
N LEU A 64 6.68 7.79 5.58
CA LEU A 64 5.73 8.91 5.68
C LEU A 64 6.08 9.97 4.64
N GLY A 65 5.06 10.57 4.04
CA GLY A 65 5.20 11.70 3.13
C GLY A 65 5.64 12.98 3.84
N ASP A 66 5.72 14.07 3.09
CA ASP A 66 6.19 15.36 3.62
C ASP A 66 5.18 15.95 4.64
N PRO A 67 5.60 16.23 5.89
CA PRO A 67 4.76 16.90 6.88
C PRO A 67 4.38 18.34 6.49
N GLU A 68 5.19 18.99 5.65
CA GLU A 68 4.88 20.32 5.13
C GLU A 68 3.71 20.30 4.13
N GLY A 69 3.54 19.20 3.39
CA GLY A 69 2.49 19.07 2.40
C GLY A 69 2.54 20.16 1.32
N ARG A 70 1.37 20.63 0.91
CA ARG A 70 1.22 21.73 -0.05
C ARG A 70 0.29 22.80 0.49
N MET A 71 0.57 24.05 0.15
CA MET A 71 -0.29 25.18 0.47
C MET A 71 -1.36 25.34 -0.60
N ILE A 72 -2.60 25.51 -0.14
CA ILE A 72 -3.77 25.75 -1.01
C ILE A 72 -4.40 27.08 -0.63
N SER A 73 -4.65 27.92 -1.63
CA SER A 73 -5.41 29.15 -1.43
C SER A 73 -6.90 28.83 -1.30
N ASP A 74 -7.43 29.04 -0.13
CA ASP A 74 -8.85 28.85 0.21
C ASP A 74 -9.26 29.85 1.29
N PRO A 75 -9.43 31.15 0.92
CA PRO A 75 -9.66 32.22 1.88
C PRO A 75 -10.96 32.07 2.68
N ASP A 76 -11.95 31.37 2.12
CA ASP A 76 -13.25 31.18 2.76
C ASP A 76 -13.26 29.99 3.76
N ASN A 77 -12.15 29.25 3.83
CA ASN A 77 -12.03 28.11 4.73
C ASN A 77 -11.85 28.59 6.19
N PRO A 78 -12.60 28.03 7.15
CA PRO A 78 -12.45 28.38 8.57
C PRO A 78 -11.05 28.12 9.14
N LEU A 79 -10.25 27.27 8.47
CA LEU A 79 -8.87 26.92 8.85
C LEU A 79 -7.82 27.79 8.17
N ALA A 80 -8.24 28.69 7.24
CA ALA A 80 -7.32 29.55 6.52
C ALA A 80 -6.55 30.48 7.46
N ASP A 81 -5.29 30.75 7.11
CA ASP A 81 -4.47 31.75 7.80
C ASP A 81 -4.83 33.20 7.34
N ALA A 82 -4.09 34.17 7.85
CA ALA A 82 -4.32 35.59 7.54
C ALA A 82 -4.14 35.90 6.03
N ASP A 83 -3.37 35.10 5.31
CA ASP A 83 -3.11 35.22 3.88
C ASP A 83 -4.07 34.40 3.02
N GLY A 84 -5.00 33.66 3.65
CA GLY A 84 -6.02 32.86 2.98
C GLY A 84 -5.54 31.47 2.54
N TYR A 85 -4.53 30.90 3.19
CA TYR A 85 -4.02 29.59 2.84
C TYR A 85 -4.37 28.54 3.90
N VAL A 86 -4.53 27.29 3.43
CA VAL A 86 -4.61 26.07 4.23
C VAL A 86 -3.51 25.11 3.77
N ARG A 87 -3.22 24.12 4.60
CA ARG A 87 -2.25 23.07 4.29
C ARG A 87 -2.96 21.76 3.96
N ALA A 88 -2.53 21.11 2.87
CA ALA A 88 -3.06 19.83 2.41
C ALA A 88 -1.92 18.80 2.24
N PRO A 89 -2.25 17.50 2.13
CA PRO A 89 -1.26 16.47 1.82
C PRO A 89 -0.49 16.77 0.52
N GLU A 90 0.75 16.27 0.44
CA GLU A 90 1.62 16.43 -0.72
C GLU A 90 1.06 15.71 -1.96
N ASP A 91 0.60 14.48 -1.78
CA ASP A 91 0.14 13.63 -2.87
C ASP A 91 -1.28 13.98 -3.33
N ASP A 92 -1.52 13.82 -4.63
CA ASP A 92 -2.84 14.00 -5.23
C ASP A 92 -3.63 12.68 -5.36
N LEU A 93 -4.94 12.81 -5.56
CA LEU A 93 -5.84 11.68 -5.75
C LEU A 93 -5.47 10.82 -6.96
N GLY A 94 -5.04 11.43 -8.07
CA GLY A 94 -4.68 10.71 -9.31
C GLY A 94 -3.52 9.76 -9.10
N THR A 95 -2.47 10.20 -8.42
CA THR A 95 -1.31 9.37 -8.05
C THR A 95 -1.73 8.21 -7.14
N GLN A 96 -2.52 8.48 -6.09
CA GLN A 96 -2.98 7.46 -5.16
C GLN A 96 -3.89 6.42 -5.84
N MET A 97 -4.78 6.84 -6.74
CA MET A 97 -5.65 5.95 -7.52
C MET A 97 -4.86 5.06 -8.49
N THR A 98 -3.84 5.60 -9.14
CA THR A 98 -2.95 4.83 -10.02
C THR A 98 -2.23 3.73 -9.23
N GLN A 99 -1.67 4.06 -8.07
CA GLN A 99 -1.04 3.10 -7.19
C GLN A 99 -2.03 2.06 -6.66
N LEU A 100 -3.27 2.45 -6.36
CA LEU A 100 -4.32 1.53 -5.94
C LEU A 100 -4.61 0.47 -7.00
N ILE A 101 -4.71 0.87 -8.27
CA ILE A 101 -4.91 -0.07 -9.39
C ILE A 101 -3.73 -1.04 -9.49
N MET A 102 -2.50 -0.54 -9.36
CA MET A 102 -1.29 -1.38 -9.37
C MET A 102 -1.28 -2.38 -8.21
N ALA A 103 -1.61 -1.93 -7.00
CA ALA A 103 -1.67 -2.79 -5.81
C ALA A 103 -2.77 -3.85 -5.92
N GLN A 104 -3.94 -3.50 -6.45
CA GLN A 104 -5.03 -4.46 -6.70
C GLN A 104 -4.61 -5.53 -7.71
N ARG A 105 -3.97 -5.14 -8.82
CA ARG A 105 -3.48 -6.10 -9.81
C ARG A 105 -2.40 -7.01 -9.23
N GLY A 106 -1.49 -6.47 -8.45
CA GLY A 106 -0.48 -7.25 -7.74
C GLY A 106 -1.08 -8.25 -6.75
N PHE A 107 -2.08 -7.83 -5.99
CA PHE A 107 -2.82 -8.69 -5.09
C PHE A 107 -3.52 -9.84 -5.84
N GLN A 108 -4.24 -9.53 -6.91
CA GLN A 108 -4.92 -10.53 -7.75
C GLN A 108 -3.93 -11.54 -8.35
N ALA A 109 -2.79 -11.07 -8.85
CA ALA A 109 -1.73 -11.94 -9.36
C ALA A 109 -1.19 -12.88 -8.26
N SER A 110 -0.96 -12.36 -7.06
CA SER A 110 -0.49 -13.14 -5.91
C SER A 110 -1.52 -14.19 -5.48
N VAL A 111 -2.81 -13.87 -5.53
CA VAL A 111 -3.89 -14.85 -5.28
C VAL A 111 -3.84 -15.98 -6.30
N GLN A 112 -3.67 -15.66 -7.58
CA GLN A 112 -3.60 -16.68 -8.64
C GLN A 112 -2.38 -17.59 -8.46
N VAL A 113 -1.21 -17.03 -8.20
CA VAL A 113 0.01 -17.81 -7.92
C VAL A 113 -0.18 -18.73 -6.71
N THR A 114 -0.86 -18.26 -5.67
CA THR A 114 -1.15 -19.07 -4.49
C THR A 114 -2.05 -20.25 -4.82
N LYS A 115 -3.10 -20.03 -5.61
CA LYS A 115 -3.99 -21.10 -6.08
C LYS A 115 -3.25 -22.15 -6.91
N ASP A 116 -2.47 -21.68 -7.90
CA ASP A 116 -1.70 -22.57 -8.76
C ASP A 116 -0.71 -23.42 -7.95
N ALA A 117 -0.05 -22.83 -6.95
CA ALA A 117 0.84 -23.54 -6.06
C ALA A 117 0.12 -24.60 -5.21
N GLN A 118 -1.09 -24.29 -4.74
CA GLN A 118 -1.92 -25.26 -3.99
C GLN A 118 -2.37 -26.42 -4.87
N ASP A 119 -2.79 -26.15 -6.09
CA ASP A 119 -3.26 -27.16 -7.02
C ASP A 119 -2.11 -28.08 -7.46
N ASN A 120 -0.93 -27.52 -7.71
CA ASN A 120 0.27 -28.30 -7.99
C ASN A 120 0.66 -29.20 -6.81
N TYR A 121 0.55 -28.70 -5.57
CA TYR A 121 0.81 -29.49 -4.38
C TYR A 121 -0.18 -30.65 -4.22
N ARG A 122 -1.48 -30.41 -4.44
CA ARG A 122 -2.50 -31.46 -4.43
C ARG A 122 -2.21 -32.54 -5.48
N SER A 123 -1.91 -32.12 -6.70
CA SER A 123 -1.59 -33.02 -7.79
C SER A 123 -0.37 -33.90 -7.47
N ALA A 124 0.65 -33.31 -6.87
CA ALA A 124 1.85 -34.06 -6.44
C ALA A 124 1.53 -35.10 -5.36
N LEU A 125 0.65 -34.77 -4.39
CA LEU A 125 0.19 -35.71 -3.37
C LEU A 125 -0.62 -36.86 -3.97
N GLU A 126 -1.47 -36.61 -4.95
CA GLU A 126 -2.25 -37.63 -5.64
C GLU A 126 -1.37 -38.62 -6.41
N ILE A 127 -0.32 -38.13 -7.07
CA ILE A 127 0.67 -38.98 -7.75
C ILE A 127 1.43 -39.84 -6.73
N GLY A 128 1.79 -39.29 -5.57
CA GLY A 128 2.51 -40.01 -4.51
C GLY A 128 1.67 -41.07 -3.78
N ARG A 129 0.34 -41.07 -3.93
CA ARG A 129 -0.58 -42.08 -3.36
C ARG A 129 -0.78 -43.30 -4.25
N ARG A 130 -0.30 -43.26 -5.45
CA ARG A 130 -0.37 -44.40 -6.39
C ARG A 130 0.90 -45.24 -6.31
#